data_45d47c5fd20b5eef05308b6473951c67
#
_entry.id   45d47c5fd20b5eef05308b6473951c67
#
_cell.length_a   1.000
_cell.length_b   1.000
_cell.length_c   1.000
_cell.angle_alpha   90.00
_cell.angle_beta   90.00
_cell.angle_gamma   90.00
#
_symmetry.space_group_name_H-M   'P 1'
#
loop_
_entity.id
_entity.type
_entity.pdbx_description
1 polymer ?
#
loop_
_entity_poly.entity_id
_entity_poly.type
_entity_poly.pdbx_seq_one_letter_code
_entity_poly.pdbx_strand_id
1 'polypeptide(L)'
;MQRIHSLFFFLITVGGFSQTLPSSRSVDWTLAGLRDTTTVGFQLVDMQAQGVVGDGIAPNDSIVNNVISSIVGPGAILNFPSGNFLFNNTIDIPSNIIVRGQGTDNTTFTMNLGGTGHSFNIQGNSINADTNSLVESAIKDSSFVIVSDPAVFTAGDWLQIVQIDSDLVTSSWAKNTVGQIAEVKTIVSNKIVLESPLRMDFDISRSPHVSKIVPVKNVGLECLKIHRIDDTAPEQSSNVSFSYAVNCWVMGIESENCTFSHIQAIKSSNLCVSGSYIHDGFDYGGGGRAYGVMLQATSNECLAENNVFEHLRHSMILQSGANGNVFAYNYSFDPYWDSTPNDASGDLVLHGNYPFANLFEQNICQNIVIDDSHGPNGPYNTIFRNRAVGFGVFFSANNSPDQNLLGNEIPNTNFPYSLVNYTIQGVGHFIYSNNNKGVIHPTGTNTLSDISYAYAERPDFVPIVQWAGIGTPNSLGSASIPAYDRYASGTIFSSACNDLSTGVAESFEGKENILIFPNPLQSKMIIKSSHYIENLTVVSLLGQVIFYRENIGFSNHINTLDWRNGVYFVLINFSNNKCVTEIVVKTNSF
;
A
#
# COMPACT_ATOMS: atom_id res chain seq x y z
N MET A 1 42.87 26.38 45.42
CA MET A 1 41.65 26.85 44.73
C MET A 1 41.24 25.81 43.69
N GLN A 2 40.39 24.90 44.10
CA GLN A 2 39.80 23.88 43.20
C GLN A 2 38.54 24.47 42.56
N ARG A 3 38.48 24.48 41.25
CA ARG A 3 37.27 24.87 40.51
C ARG A 3 36.44 23.62 40.31
N ILE A 4 35.25 23.59 40.89
CA ILE A 4 34.21 22.59 40.70
C ILE A 4 33.48 22.97 39.40
N HIS A 5 33.52 22.07 38.39
CA HIS A 5 32.71 22.18 37.20
C HIS A 5 31.41 21.40 37.45
N SER A 6 30.30 22.15 37.62
CA SER A 6 28.96 21.58 37.66
C SER A 6 28.52 21.22 36.24
N LEU A 7 28.39 19.93 35.99
CA LEU A 7 27.80 19.42 34.75
C LEU A 7 26.28 19.45 34.90
N PHE A 8 25.63 20.34 34.22
CA PHE A 8 24.15 20.33 34.12
C PHE A 8 23.74 19.29 33.07
N PHE A 9 23.18 18.19 33.50
CA PHE A 9 22.44 17.27 32.62
C PHE A 9 21.06 17.86 32.33
N PHE A 10 20.85 18.32 31.09
CA PHE A 10 19.52 18.61 30.58
C PHE A 10 18.85 17.26 30.24
N LEU A 11 17.94 16.80 31.08
CA LEU A 11 17.01 15.71 30.73
C LEU A 11 16.01 16.30 29.72
N ILE A 12 16.20 16.03 28.43
CA ILE A 12 15.17 16.24 27.44
C ILE A 12 14.17 15.09 27.62
N THR A 13 13.10 15.32 28.36
CA THR A 13 11.93 14.45 28.33
C THR A 13 11.30 14.60 26.96
N VAL A 14 11.60 13.69 26.04
CA VAL A 14 10.77 13.44 24.86
C VAL A 14 9.45 12.93 25.44
N GLY A 15 8.46 13.80 25.49
CA GLY A 15 7.10 13.40 25.81
C GLY A 15 6.63 12.44 24.72
N GLY A 16 6.78 11.15 24.94
CA GLY A 16 6.16 10.14 24.10
C GLY A 16 4.66 10.32 24.25
N PHE A 17 3.98 10.73 23.20
CA PHE A 17 2.53 10.63 23.13
C PHE A 17 2.21 9.13 23.19
N SER A 18 1.60 8.71 24.29
CA SER A 18 1.10 7.34 24.44
C SER A 18 0.04 7.11 23.36
N GLN A 19 0.24 6.14 22.48
CA GLN A 19 -0.79 5.73 21.54
C GLN A 19 -2.04 5.29 22.31
N THR A 20 -3.21 5.65 21.77
CA THR A 20 -4.51 5.25 22.35
C THR A 20 -4.70 3.74 22.24
N LEU A 21 -4.32 3.16 21.09
CA LEU A 21 -4.35 1.70 20.90
C LEU A 21 -3.24 1.04 21.72
N PRO A 22 -3.56 0.09 22.62
CA PRO A 22 -2.54 -0.64 23.39
C PRO A 22 -1.54 -1.36 22.46
N SER A 23 -0.26 -1.32 22.79
CA SER A 23 0.80 -1.96 22.00
C SER A 23 0.62 -3.48 21.85
N SER A 24 0.01 -4.14 22.85
CA SER A 24 -0.33 -5.57 22.75
C SER A 24 -1.35 -5.89 21.65
N ARG A 25 -2.11 -4.89 21.18
CA ARG A 25 -3.14 -5.02 20.16
C ARG A 25 -2.75 -4.42 18.80
N SER A 26 -1.57 -3.90 18.68
CA SER A 26 -1.01 -3.31 17.46
C SER A 26 0.12 -4.15 16.89
N VAL A 27 0.45 -3.88 15.64
CA VAL A 27 1.66 -4.31 14.95
C VAL A 27 2.27 -3.09 14.25
N ASP A 28 3.45 -3.22 13.70
CA ASP A 28 4.05 -2.14 12.92
C ASP A 28 3.48 -2.11 11.50
N TRP A 29 2.43 -1.31 11.27
CA TRP A 29 1.83 -1.12 9.96
C TRP A 29 2.62 -0.18 9.05
N THR A 30 3.65 0.52 9.57
CA THR A 30 4.52 1.36 8.73
C THR A 30 5.38 0.53 7.78
N LEU A 31 5.42 -0.79 7.97
CA LEU A 31 6.09 -1.75 7.09
C LEU A 31 5.28 -2.11 5.84
N ALA A 32 4.01 -1.71 5.76
CA ALA A 32 3.16 -2.00 4.62
C ALA A 32 3.53 -1.15 3.40
N GLY A 33 3.49 -1.77 2.23
CA GLY A 33 3.85 -1.15 0.94
C GLY A 33 5.27 -1.48 0.49
N LEU A 34 5.70 -0.76 -0.53
CA LEU A 34 7.00 -0.99 -1.16
C LEU A 34 8.13 -0.66 -0.18
N ARG A 35 9.13 -1.54 -0.11
CA ARG A 35 10.32 -1.30 0.71
C ARG A 35 11.38 -0.55 -0.09
N ASP A 36 11.91 -1.19 -1.10
CA ASP A 36 13.04 -0.65 -1.86
C ASP A 36 12.83 -0.93 -3.35
N THR A 37 12.41 0.09 -4.09
CA THR A 37 12.15 -0.02 -5.53
C THR A 37 13.21 0.75 -6.26
N THR A 38 14.26 0.06 -6.68
CA THR A 38 15.24 0.66 -7.58
C THR A 38 14.96 0.25 -9.02
N THR A 39 14.77 1.23 -9.88
CA THR A 39 14.71 1.04 -11.34
C THR A 39 16.02 1.48 -12.01
N VAL A 40 17.06 1.72 -11.23
CA VAL A 40 18.36 2.11 -11.73
C VAL A 40 18.92 1.03 -12.67
N GLY A 41 19.23 1.43 -13.88
CA GLY A 41 19.73 0.52 -14.92
C GLY A 41 18.65 -0.23 -15.69
N PHE A 42 17.34 -0.01 -15.41
CA PHE A 42 16.29 -0.56 -16.27
C PHE A 42 16.35 0.07 -17.65
N GLN A 43 16.26 -0.76 -18.68
CA GLN A 43 16.16 -0.27 -20.06
C GLN A 43 14.74 0.25 -20.34
N LEU A 44 14.65 1.39 -21.01
CA LEU A 44 13.36 1.87 -21.54
C LEU A 44 13.15 1.23 -22.91
N VAL A 45 12.09 0.43 -23.04
CA VAL A 45 11.70 -0.23 -24.28
C VAL A 45 10.52 0.49 -24.88
N ASP A 46 10.74 1.13 -26.02
CA ASP A 46 9.64 1.75 -26.81
C ASP A 46 8.84 0.65 -27.52
N MET A 47 7.64 0.37 -27.01
CA MET A 47 6.78 -0.70 -27.52
C MET A 47 6.25 -0.38 -28.93
N GLN A 48 6.12 0.90 -29.30
CA GLN A 48 5.78 1.27 -30.68
C GLN A 48 6.88 0.82 -31.67
N ALA A 49 8.14 1.00 -31.30
CA ALA A 49 9.28 0.53 -32.09
C ALA A 49 9.36 -1.01 -32.15
N GLN A 50 8.77 -1.70 -31.18
CA GLN A 50 8.66 -3.17 -31.18
C GLN A 50 7.49 -3.67 -32.04
N GLY A 51 6.66 -2.77 -32.57
CA GLY A 51 5.59 -3.10 -33.50
C GLY A 51 4.23 -3.39 -32.86
N VAL A 52 3.98 -2.98 -31.60
CA VAL A 52 2.62 -3.07 -31.01
C VAL A 52 1.63 -2.23 -31.81
N VAL A 53 0.42 -2.75 -31.96
CA VAL A 53 -0.64 -2.13 -32.76
C VAL A 53 -1.78 -1.70 -31.83
N GLY A 54 -1.99 -0.39 -31.74
CA GLY A 54 -2.99 0.21 -30.84
C GLY A 54 -4.33 0.52 -31.50
N ASP A 55 -4.82 -0.37 -32.39
CA ASP A 55 -6.07 -0.19 -33.16
C ASP A 55 -7.30 -0.88 -32.55
N GLY A 56 -7.11 -1.62 -31.43
CA GLY A 56 -8.17 -2.40 -30.77
C GLY A 56 -8.57 -3.69 -31.51
N ILE A 57 -7.90 -4.06 -32.58
CA ILE A 57 -8.26 -5.18 -33.47
C ILE A 57 -7.10 -6.21 -33.55
N ALA A 58 -5.90 -5.74 -33.84
CA ALA A 58 -4.74 -6.62 -33.98
C ALA A 58 -4.26 -7.11 -32.60
N PRO A 59 -4.14 -8.45 -32.38
CA PRO A 59 -3.66 -8.97 -31.11
C PRO A 59 -2.17 -8.71 -30.91
N ASN A 60 -1.80 -8.27 -29.71
CA ASN A 60 -0.42 -7.91 -29.34
C ASN A 60 0.32 -8.98 -28.54
N ASP A 61 -0.31 -10.11 -28.22
CA ASP A 61 0.20 -11.17 -27.34
C ASP A 61 1.62 -11.62 -27.71
N SER A 62 1.83 -11.99 -29.00
CA SER A 62 3.12 -12.50 -29.46
C SER A 62 4.22 -11.45 -29.40
N ILE A 63 3.90 -10.19 -29.70
CA ILE A 63 4.86 -9.09 -29.69
C ILE A 63 5.35 -8.87 -28.26
N VAL A 64 4.41 -8.72 -27.32
CA VAL A 64 4.72 -8.45 -25.90
C VAL A 64 5.51 -9.61 -25.29
N ASN A 65 5.09 -10.85 -25.51
CA ASN A 65 5.79 -12.04 -25.03
C ASN A 65 7.22 -12.17 -25.59
N ASN A 66 7.43 -11.85 -26.88
CA ASN A 66 8.75 -11.83 -27.49
C ASN A 66 9.64 -10.75 -26.89
N VAL A 67 9.10 -9.54 -26.66
CA VAL A 67 9.86 -8.46 -26.00
C VAL A 67 10.25 -8.87 -24.60
N ILE A 68 9.31 -9.33 -23.77
CA ILE A 68 9.60 -9.80 -22.40
C ILE A 68 10.69 -10.87 -22.40
N SER A 69 10.58 -11.85 -23.29
CA SER A 69 11.55 -12.96 -23.39
C SER A 69 12.94 -12.52 -23.87
N SER A 70 13.04 -11.39 -24.56
CA SER A 70 14.29 -10.85 -25.08
C SER A 70 15.04 -9.96 -24.09
N ILE A 71 14.40 -9.58 -22.99
CA ILE A 71 15.00 -8.68 -22.00
C ILE A 71 16.18 -9.36 -21.32
N VAL A 72 17.33 -8.73 -21.40
CA VAL A 72 18.56 -9.11 -20.68
C VAL A 72 19.00 -7.93 -19.81
N GLY A 73 19.55 -8.25 -18.65
CA GLY A 73 20.03 -7.20 -17.74
C GLY A 73 19.18 -7.04 -16.47
N PRO A 74 19.28 -5.89 -15.78
CA PRO A 74 18.66 -5.73 -14.46
C PRO A 74 17.13 -5.62 -14.52
N GLY A 75 16.54 -5.19 -15.66
CA GLY A 75 15.10 -5.04 -15.85
C GLY A 75 14.74 -4.09 -16.99
N ALA A 76 13.43 -3.90 -17.23
CA ALA A 76 12.93 -3.05 -18.29
C ALA A 76 11.63 -2.32 -17.92
N ILE A 77 11.44 -1.16 -18.53
CA ILE A 77 10.19 -0.43 -18.58
C ILE A 77 9.63 -0.55 -19.99
N LEU A 78 8.55 -1.30 -20.16
CA LEU A 78 7.82 -1.44 -21.41
C LEU A 78 6.90 -0.24 -21.57
N ASN A 79 7.33 0.74 -22.36
CA ASN A 79 6.60 1.99 -22.54
C ASN A 79 5.66 1.90 -23.73
N PHE A 80 4.36 1.78 -23.46
CA PHE A 80 3.32 1.70 -24.48
C PHE A 80 2.91 3.10 -24.93
N PRO A 81 2.73 3.31 -26.23
CA PRO A 81 2.19 4.57 -26.76
C PRO A 81 0.69 4.70 -26.47
N SER A 82 0.11 5.83 -26.85
CA SER A 82 -1.34 5.99 -26.89
C SER A 82 -1.95 5.01 -27.91
N GLY A 83 -3.04 4.35 -27.54
CA GLY A 83 -3.75 3.38 -28.37
C GLY A 83 -4.56 2.39 -27.56
N ASN A 84 -5.35 1.57 -28.26
CA ASN A 84 -6.08 0.44 -27.68
C ASN A 84 -5.43 -0.87 -28.13
N PHE A 85 -4.84 -1.58 -27.19
CA PHE A 85 -4.05 -2.80 -27.45
C PHE A 85 -4.87 -4.03 -27.07
N LEU A 86 -5.24 -4.84 -28.08
CA LEU A 86 -5.98 -6.09 -27.88
C LEU A 86 -5.04 -7.21 -27.42
N PHE A 87 -5.49 -7.97 -26.40
CA PHE A 87 -4.86 -9.20 -25.91
C PHE A 87 -5.91 -10.31 -25.79
N ASN A 88 -5.57 -11.48 -26.31
CA ASN A 88 -6.41 -12.67 -26.26
C ASN A 88 -5.88 -13.75 -25.31
N ASN A 89 -4.75 -13.48 -24.64
CA ASN A 89 -4.12 -14.39 -23.67
C ASN A 89 -3.64 -13.61 -22.45
N THR A 90 -3.46 -14.32 -21.36
CA THR A 90 -2.80 -13.80 -20.14
C THR A 90 -1.42 -13.26 -20.47
N ILE A 91 -1.07 -12.13 -19.88
CA ILE A 91 0.28 -11.56 -19.95
C ILE A 91 1.04 -11.98 -18.67
N ASP A 92 2.00 -12.90 -18.82
CA ASP A 92 2.87 -13.31 -17.71
C ASP A 92 4.04 -12.33 -17.56
N ILE A 93 4.14 -11.72 -16.38
CA ILE A 93 5.16 -10.71 -16.11
C ILE A 93 6.20 -11.26 -15.13
N PRO A 94 7.45 -11.47 -15.58
CA PRO A 94 8.54 -11.88 -14.70
C PRO A 94 9.10 -10.71 -13.89
N SER A 95 10.02 -11.00 -12.97
CA SER A 95 10.67 -9.98 -12.12
C SER A 95 11.33 -8.85 -12.92
N ASN A 96 11.31 -7.66 -12.34
CA ASN A 96 11.97 -6.46 -12.83
C ASN A 96 11.41 -5.94 -14.17
N ILE A 97 10.11 -6.10 -14.40
CA ILE A 97 9.41 -5.54 -15.56
C ILE A 97 8.37 -4.55 -15.09
N ILE A 98 8.38 -3.36 -15.68
CA ILE A 98 7.35 -2.34 -15.51
C ILE A 98 6.61 -2.19 -16.84
N VAL A 99 5.29 -2.31 -16.81
CA VAL A 99 4.42 -2.00 -17.96
C VAL A 99 3.83 -0.62 -17.72
N ARG A 100 4.14 0.31 -18.61
CA ARG A 100 3.74 1.72 -18.47
C ARG A 100 3.00 2.21 -19.71
N GLY A 101 1.84 2.84 -19.47
CA GLY A 101 1.09 3.57 -20.50
C GLY A 101 1.33 5.08 -20.44
N GLN A 102 0.55 5.81 -21.25
CA GLN A 102 0.57 7.28 -21.35
C GLN A 102 -0.59 7.94 -20.58
N GLY A 103 -1.15 7.22 -19.61
CA GLY A 103 -2.37 7.60 -18.87
C GLY A 103 -3.57 6.75 -19.29
N THR A 104 -4.54 6.65 -18.41
CA THR A 104 -5.71 5.77 -18.57
C THR A 104 -6.60 6.18 -19.76
N ASP A 105 -6.68 7.48 -20.06
CA ASP A 105 -7.42 8.00 -21.22
C ASP A 105 -6.69 7.75 -22.55
N ASN A 106 -5.40 7.42 -22.48
CA ASN A 106 -4.54 7.35 -23.66
C ASN A 106 -4.12 5.91 -24.01
N THR A 107 -3.88 5.06 -23.03
CA THR A 107 -3.39 3.69 -23.24
C THR A 107 -4.36 2.70 -22.63
N THR A 108 -5.05 1.94 -23.49
CA THR A 108 -6.01 0.90 -23.07
C THR A 108 -5.52 -0.47 -23.46
N PHE A 109 -5.54 -1.41 -22.50
CA PHE A 109 -5.35 -2.84 -22.73
C PHE A 109 -6.72 -3.51 -22.73
N THR A 110 -7.21 -3.85 -23.92
CA THR A 110 -8.47 -4.60 -24.10
C THR A 110 -8.18 -6.08 -23.95
N MET A 111 -8.73 -6.70 -22.91
CA MET A 111 -8.49 -8.09 -22.55
C MET A 111 -9.68 -8.95 -22.94
N ASN A 112 -9.48 -9.86 -23.91
CA ASN A 112 -10.50 -10.79 -24.41
C ASN A 112 -10.03 -12.24 -24.19
N LEU A 113 -10.12 -12.71 -22.95
CA LEU A 113 -9.53 -13.99 -22.51
C LEU A 113 -10.52 -15.16 -22.59
N GLY A 114 -11.73 -14.97 -23.13
CA GLY A 114 -12.77 -16.00 -23.19
C GLY A 114 -13.37 -16.34 -21.83
N GLY A 115 -13.30 -15.41 -20.88
CA GLY A 115 -13.85 -15.58 -19.52
C GLY A 115 -12.97 -16.40 -18.57
N THR A 116 -11.74 -16.74 -18.92
CA THR A 116 -10.82 -17.52 -18.10
C THR A 116 -9.42 -16.88 -18.06
N GLY A 117 -8.65 -17.19 -17.00
CA GLY A 117 -7.30 -16.65 -16.84
C GLY A 117 -7.24 -15.20 -16.36
N HIS A 118 -6.09 -14.82 -15.82
CA HIS A 118 -5.79 -13.45 -15.37
C HIS A 118 -5.40 -12.59 -16.56
N SER A 119 -5.70 -11.27 -16.52
CA SER A 119 -5.18 -10.36 -17.55
C SER A 119 -3.66 -10.20 -17.41
N PHE A 120 -3.19 -9.93 -16.19
CA PHE A 120 -1.77 -9.93 -15.83
C PHE A 120 -1.53 -10.97 -14.75
N ASN A 121 -0.57 -11.86 -14.99
CA ASN A 121 -0.16 -12.89 -14.05
C ASN A 121 1.28 -12.66 -13.60
N ILE A 122 1.45 -12.39 -12.30
CA ILE A 122 2.73 -12.12 -11.65
C ILE A 122 2.95 -13.23 -10.62
N GLN A 123 3.65 -14.30 -11.03
CA GLN A 123 3.69 -15.53 -10.26
C GLN A 123 5.12 -16.00 -9.98
N GLY A 124 5.47 -16.04 -8.69
CA GLY A 124 6.63 -16.74 -8.15
C GLY A 124 6.28 -18.16 -7.73
N ASN A 125 7.15 -18.79 -6.95
CA ASN A 125 7.02 -20.19 -6.54
C ASN A 125 7.40 -20.40 -5.08
N SER A 126 6.92 -21.50 -4.48
CA SER A 126 7.45 -22.04 -3.22
C SER A 126 8.32 -23.26 -3.50
N ILE A 127 9.37 -23.45 -2.69
CA ILE A 127 10.25 -24.62 -2.76
C ILE A 127 9.88 -25.54 -1.60
N ASN A 128 9.01 -26.52 -1.86
CA ASN A 128 8.54 -27.44 -0.83
C ASN A 128 9.65 -28.33 -0.23
N ALA A 129 10.75 -28.56 -0.98
CA ALA A 129 11.89 -29.32 -0.48
C ALA A 129 12.67 -28.61 0.63
N ASP A 130 12.53 -27.29 0.72
CA ASP A 130 13.23 -26.43 1.69
C ASP A 130 12.32 -26.07 2.88
N THR A 131 11.49 -27.02 3.35
CA THR A 131 10.63 -26.85 4.51
C THR A 131 11.35 -27.26 5.77
N ASN A 132 11.31 -26.40 6.80
CA ASN A 132 12.01 -26.62 8.07
C ASN A 132 11.08 -26.36 9.25
N SER A 133 11.03 -27.31 10.21
CA SER A 133 10.20 -27.17 11.40
C SER A 133 10.84 -26.19 12.41
N LEU A 134 10.03 -25.37 13.06
CA LEU A 134 10.47 -24.66 14.25
C LEU A 134 10.74 -25.68 15.37
N VAL A 135 11.74 -25.42 16.20
CA VAL A 135 12.10 -26.29 17.34
C VAL A 135 11.58 -25.77 18.65
N GLU A 136 11.07 -24.55 18.69
CA GLU A 136 10.39 -23.95 19.84
C GLU A 136 9.29 -22.98 19.35
N SER A 137 8.39 -22.61 20.25
CA SER A 137 7.37 -21.59 19.95
C SER A 137 8.02 -20.23 19.72
N ALA A 138 7.51 -19.48 18.74
CA ALA A 138 7.89 -18.11 18.49
C ALA A 138 6.73 -17.19 18.85
N ILE A 139 7.01 -16.12 19.58
CA ILE A 139 6.00 -15.20 20.10
C ILE A 139 5.85 -13.95 19.23
N LYS A 140 4.66 -13.36 19.22
CA LYS A 140 4.38 -12.06 18.60
C LYS A 140 5.44 -11.02 19.00
N ASP A 141 5.79 -10.13 18.09
CA ASP A 141 6.82 -9.09 18.22
C ASP A 141 8.28 -9.60 18.24
N SER A 142 8.50 -10.92 18.17
CA SER A 142 9.83 -11.48 17.96
C SER A 142 10.29 -11.24 16.51
N SER A 143 11.55 -10.84 16.33
CA SER A 143 12.17 -10.68 15.01
C SER A 143 12.97 -11.91 14.56
N PHE A 144 12.68 -13.10 15.09
CA PHE A 144 13.38 -14.32 14.70
C PHE A 144 12.53 -15.58 14.97
N VAL A 145 12.91 -16.65 14.29
CA VAL A 145 12.45 -18.02 14.55
C VAL A 145 13.66 -18.95 14.70
N ILE A 146 13.52 -20.05 15.46
CA ILE A 146 14.55 -21.07 15.62
C ILE A 146 14.09 -22.35 14.91
N VAL A 147 14.89 -22.81 13.97
CA VAL A 147 14.55 -23.94 13.10
C VAL A 147 15.51 -25.12 13.31
N SER A 148 15.08 -26.30 12.85
CA SER A 148 15.89 -27.53 12.97
C SER A 148 17.15 -27.52 12.10
N ASP A 149 17.06 -26.99 10.88
CA ASP A 149 18.18 -26.86 9.94
C ASP A 149 18.07 -25.57 9.12
N PRO A 150 18.86 -24.54 9.41
CA PRO A 150 18.84 -23.28 8.66
C PRO A 150 19.68 -23.31 7.37
N ALA A 151 20.39 -24.40 7.06
CA ALA A 151 21.42 -24.42 6.00
C ALA A 151 20.88 -24.14 4.58
N VAL A 152 19.56 -24.30 4.37
CA VAL A 152 18.89 -24.03 3.10
C VAL A 152 18.58 -22.54 2.90
N PHE A 153 18.71 -21.71 3.93
CA PHE A 153 18.39 -20.28 3.91
C PHE A 153 19.65 -19.43 3.91
N THR A 154 19.56 -18.26 3.29
CA THR A 154 20.59 -17.21 3.29
C THR A 154 19.94 -15.84 3.52
N ALA A 155 20.73 -14.84 3.92
CA ALA A 155 20.24 -13.46 4.00
C ALA A 155 19.71 -12.98 2.63
N GLY A 156 18.54 -12.30 2.65
CA GLY A 156 17.83 -11.88 1.44
C GLY A 156 16.87 -12.92 0.85
N ASP A 157 16.87 -14.17 1.37
CA ASP A 157 15.84 -15.15 1.02
C ASP A 157 14.48 -14.75 1.61
N TRP A 158 13.43 -15.19 0.94
CA TRP A 158 12.06 -15.04 1.42
C TRP A 158 11.52 -16.37 1.92
N LEU A 159 10.78 -16.34 2.98
CA LEU A 159 10.16 -17.52 3.58
C LEU A 159 8.71 -17.26 3.95
N GLN A 160 7.93 -18.33 3.93
CA GLN A 160 6.59 -18.37 4.50
C GLN A 160 6.65 -19.16 5.80
N ILE A 161 6.13 -18.58 6.90
CA ILE A 161 5.96 -19.24 8.20
C ILE A 161 4.49 -19.58 8.33
N VAL A 162 4.16 -20.84 8.56
CA VAL A 162 2.77 -21.32 8.78
C VAL A 162 2.74 -22.35 9.90
N GLN A 163 1.54 -22.60 10.43
CA GLN A 163 1.28 -23.64 11.41
C GLN A 163 -0.04 -24.34 11.08
N ILE A 164 -0.35 -25.46 11.73
CA ILE A 164 -1.66 -26.09 11.61
C ILE A 164 -2.73 -25.12 12.09
N ASP A 165 -3.66 -24.78 11.21
CA ASP A 165 -4.68 -23.76 11.39
C ASP A 165 -6.12 -24.28 11.21
N SER A 166 -6.32 -25.60 11.20
CA SER A 166 -7.61 -26.24 10.92
C SER A 166 -8.72 -25.91 11.92
N ASP A 167 -8.38 -25.37 13.08
CA ASP A 167 -9.31 -24.84 14.09
C ASP A 167 -9.55 -23.32 13.95
N LEU A 168 -8.73 -22.62 13.18
CA LEU A 168 -8.82 -21.17 12.93
C LEU A 168 -9.56 -20.85 11.63
N VAL A 169 -9.52 -21.77 10.65
CA VAL A 169 -10.16 -21.62 9.34
C VAL A 169 -11.25 -22.65 9.15
N THR A 170 -12.32 -22.28 8.47
CA THR A 170 -13.46 -23.20 8.23
C THR A 170 -13.48 -23.77 6.83
N SER A 171 -12.97 -22.99 5.85
CA SER A 171 -12.96 -23.38 4.45
C SER A 171 -11.76 -24.28 4.13
N SER A 172 -12.00 -25.37 3.38
CA SER A 172 -10.91 -26.28 2.99
C SER A 172 -9.82 -25.62 2.16
N TRP A 173 -10.19 -24.65 1.34
CA TRP A 173 -9.26 -23.88 0.50
C TRP A 173 -8.38 -22.90 1.31
N ALA A 174 -8.77 -22.54 2.52
CA ALA A 174 -8.07 -21.62 3.41
C ALA A 174 -7.09 -22.31 4.37
N LYS A 175 -6.96 -23.63 4.33
CA LYS A 175 -6.03 -24.36 5.22
C LYS A 175 -4.57 -24.03 4.89
N ASN A 176 -3.74 -23.93 5.93
CA ASN A 176 -2.33 -23.56 5.87
C ASN A 176 -2.09 -22.15 5.29
N THR A 177 -2.99 -21.21 5.61
CA THR A 177 -2.88 -19.82 5.19
C THR A 177 -2.66 -18.85 6.37
N VAL A 178 -2.91 -19.29 7.60
CA VAL A 178 -2.66 -18.47 8.79
C VAL A 178 -1.18 -18.52 9.12
N GLY A 179 -0.49 -17.43 8.80
CA GLY A 179 0.97 -17.36 8.91
C GLY A 179 1.52 -16.01 8.50
N GLN A 180 2.79 -15.97 8.09
CA GLN A 180 3.47 -14.74 7.70
C GLN A 180 4.51 -15.01 6.62
N ILE A 181 4.66 -14.10 5.67
CA ILE A 181 5.79 -14.04 4.74
C ILE A 181 6.80 -13.05 5.32
N ALA A 182 8.08 -13.39 5.29
CA ALA A 182 9.13 -12.53 5.78
C ALA A 182 10.43 -12.72 5.00
N GLU A 183 11.24 -11.68 4.96
CA GLU A 183 12.60 -11.72 4.42
C GLU A 183 13.59 -12.08 5.52
N VAL A 184 14.57 -12.93 5.18
CA VAL A 184 15.66 -13.31 6.06
C VAL A 184 16.69 -12.18 6.13
N LYS A 185 16.82 -11.56 7.28
CA LYS A 185 17.83 -10.53 7.55
C LYS A 185 19.22 -11.12 7.70
N THR A 186 19.34 -12.14 8.55
CA THR A 186 20.60 -12.85 8.81
C THR A 186 20.31 -14.17 9.50
N ILE A 187 21.32 -15.05 9.52
CA ILE A 187 21.24 -16.34 10.19
C ILE A 187 22.37 -16.44 11.20
N VAL A 188 22.03 -16.82 12.44
CA VAL A 188 22.99 -16.99 13.53
C VAL A 188 22.76 -18.35 14.19
N SER A 189 23.63 -19.32 13.92
CA SER A 189 23.42 -20.72 14.32
C SER A 189 22.12 -21.27 13.71
N ASN A 190 21.19 -21.78 14.50
CA ASN A 190 19.87 -22.24 14.05
C ASN A 190 18.76 -21.18 14.12
N LYS A 191 19.12 -19.93 14.35
CA LYS A 191 18.24 -18.78 14.46
C LYS A 191 18.17 -18.03 13.13
N ILE A 192 17.00 -17.97 12.51
CA ILE A 192 16.70 -17.13 11.37
C ILE A 192 16.15 -15.80 11.89
N VAL A 193 16.90 -14.72 11.70
CA VAL A 193 16.47 -13.35 12.02
C VAL A 193 15.71 -12.79 10.81
N LEU A 194 14.56 -12.17 11.05
CA LEU A 194 13.65 -11.66 10.06
C LEU A 194 13.77 -10.13 9.94
N GLU A 195 13.48 -9.58 8.78
CA GLU A 195 13.36 -8.12 8.59
C GLU A 195 12.10 -7.54 9.26
N SER A 196 11.02 -8.32 9.31
CA SER A 196 9.77 -7.92 9.97
C SER A 196 9.51 -8.76 11.21
N PRO A 197 9.01 -8.16 12.31
CA PRO A 197 8.62 -8.91 13.50
C PRO A 197 7.40 -9.81 13.22
N LEU A 198 7.25 -10.86 14.01
CA LEU A 198 6.10 -11.75 13.98
C LEU A 198 4.84 -11.02 14.45
N ARG A 199 3.74 -11.21 13.75
CA ARG A 199 2.44 -10.58 14.08
C ARG A 199 1.50 -11.46 14.90
N MET A 200 1.89 -12.71 15.09
CA MET A 200 1.16 -13.68 15.92
C MET A 200 2.13 -14.64 16.60
N ASP A 201 1.62 -15.40 17.56
CA ASP A 201 2.35 -16.50 18.14
C ASP A 201 2.31 -17.74 17.22
N PHE A 202 3.45 -18.40 17.06
CA PHE A 202 3.58 -19.69 16.41
C PHE A 202 3.85 -20.74 17.48
N ASP A 203 2.81 -21.50 17.85
CA ASP A 203 2.88 -22.48 18.93
C ASP A 203 3.45 -23.81 18.43
N ILE A 204 4.47 -24.32 19.10
CA ILE A 204 5.12 -25.59 18.75
C ILE A 204 4.13 -26.77 18.70
N SER A 205 3.06 -26.73 19.50
CA SER A 205 2.00 -27.74 19.47
C SER A 205 1.20 -27.78 18.16
N ARG A 206 1.28 -26.70 17.35
CA ARG A 206 0.67 -26.56 16.02
C ARG A 206 1.63 -26.90 14.89
N SER A 207 2.77 -27.51 15.20
CA SER A 207 3.79 -27.93 14.21
C SER A 207 4.17 -26.78 13.24
N PRO A 208 4.59 -25.60 13.76
CA PRO A 208 4.98 -24.50 12.90
C PRO A 208 6.21 -24.85 12.08
N HIS A 209 6.23 -24.37 10.83
CA HIS A 209 7.36 -24.56 9.93
C HIS A 209 7.55 -23.36 9.01
N VAL A 210 8.77 -23.24 8.48
CA VAL A 210 9.15 -22.29 7.46
C VAL A 210 9.37 -23.00 6.14
N SER A 211 8.96 -22.38 5.05
CA SER A 211 9.23 -22.85 3.68
C SER A 211 9.87 -21.73 2.88
N LYS A 212 10.91 -22.04 2.11
CA LYS A 212 11.53 -21.05 1.22
C LYS A 212 10.59 -20.76 0.05
N ILE A 213 10.49 -19.48 -0.29
CA ILE A 213 9.79 -19.02 -1.50
C ILE A 213 10.77 -18.32 -2.43
N VAL A 214 10.49 -18.41 -3.73
CA VAL A 214 11.20 -17.69 -4.79
C VAL A 214 10.21 -16.72 -5.41
N PRO A 215 10.09 -15.52 -4.84
CA PRO A 215 9.08 -14.58 -5.31
C PRO A 215 9.46 -13.91 -6.63
N VAL A 216 8.45 -13.55 -7.42
CA VAL A 216 8.59 -12.51 -8.43
C VAL A 216 8.72 -11.17 -7.73
N LYS A 217 9.65 -10.32 -8.19
CA LYS A 217 10.00 -9.04 -7.54
C LYS A 217 9.98 -7.88 -8.53
N ASN A 218 9.67 -6.67 -8.01
CA ASN A 218 9.83 -5.41 -8.71
C ASN A 218 9.05 -5.36 -10.05
N VAL A 219 7.80 -5.79 -10.03
CA VAL A 219 6.88 -5.67 -11.16
C VAL A 219 5.96 -4.50 -10.93
N GLY A 220 5.83 -3.63 -11.93
CA GLY A 220 4.95 -2.47 -11.90
C GLY A 220 3.96 -2.44 -13.06
N LEU A 221 2.71 -2.03 -12.77
CA LEU A 221 1.71 -1.66 -13.77
C LEU A 221 1.34 -0.20 -13.54
N GLU A 222 1.56 0.66 -14.55
CA GLU A 222 1.47 2.10 -14.36
C GLU A 222 0.73 2.79 -15.50
N CYS A 223 -0.18 3.69 -15.15
CA CYS A 223 -0.74 4.70 -16.07
C CYS A 223 -1.36 4.12 -17.35
N LEU A 224 -2.16 3.09 -17.21
CA LEU A 224 -2.90 2.45 -18.29
C LEU A 224 -4.30 2.04 -17.84
N LYS A 225 -5.18 1.82 -18.79
CA LYS A 225 -6.49 1.22 -18.56
C LYS A 225 -6.45 -0.27 -18.87
N ILE A 226 -6.97 -1.10 -17.98
CA ILE A 226 -7.30 -2.51 -18.20
C ILE A 226 -8.81 -2.58 -18.42
N HIS A 227 -9.23 -2.86 -19.64
CA HIS A 227 -10.62 -3.03 -20.01
C HIS A 227 -10.87 -4.50 -20.38
N ARG A 228 -11.51 -5.24 -19.49
CA ARG A 228 -11.87 -6.63 -19.75
C ARG A 228 -13.21 -6.69 -20.46
N ILE A 229 -13.29 -7.45 -21.58
CA ILE A 229 -14.48 -7.51 -22.42
C ILE A 229 -15.04 -8.92 -22.58
N ASP A 230 -14.48 -9.89 -21.93
CA ASP A 230 -14.72 -11.31 -22.14
C ASP A 230 -15.89 -11.89 -21.31
N ASP A 231 -16.86 -11.08 -20.94
CA ASP A 231 -18.09 -11.51 -20.29
C ASP A 231 -17.88 -12.31 -18.98
N THR A 232 -18.92 -12.90 -18.42
CA THR A 232 -18.84 -13.68 -17.16
C THR A 232 -17.96 -14.92 -17.31
N ALA A 233 -17.02 -15.10 -16.36
CA ALA A 233 -16.14 -16.25 -16.34
C ALA A 233 -16.71 -17.38 -15.48
N PRO A 234 -16.54 -18.64 -15.91
CA PRO A 234 -16.80 -19.80 -15.05
C PRO A 234 -15.77 -19.94 -13.93
N GLU A 235 -14.58 -19.35 -14.08
CA GLU A 235 -13.45 -19.43 -13.15
C GLU A 235 -13.24 -18.12 -12.40
N GLN A 236 -12.66 -18.23 -11.20
CA GLN A 236 -12.24 -17.07 -10.40
C GLN A 236 -10.91 -16.52 -10.94
N SER A 237 -10.96 -15.65 -11.93
CA SER A 237 -9.81 -14.99 -12.52
C SER A 237 -9.84 -13.48 -12.29
N SER A 238 -8.69 -12.87 -12.11
CA SER A 238 -8.54 -11.46 -11.78
C SER A 238 -7.90 -10.67 -12.91
N ASN A 239 -8.10 -9.34 -12.94
CA ASN A 239 -7.39 -8.51 -13.91
C ASN A 239 -5.88 -8.49 -13.59
N VAL A 240 -5.50 -8.34 -12.32
CA VAL A 240 -4.10 -8.46 -11.90
C VAL A 240 -3.99 -9.48 -10.78
N SER A 241 -3.17 -10.51 -10.99
CA SER A 241 -2.94 -11.56 -10.02
C SER A 241 -1.48 -11.58 -9.56
N PHE A 242 -1.27 -11.34 -8.27
CA PHE A 242 0.01 -11.51 -7.60
C PHE A 242 -0.03 -12.81 -6.79
N SER A 243 0.90 -13.72 -7.08
CA SER A 243 1.09 -14.96 -6.33
C SER A 243 2.57 -15.16 -6.03
N TYR A 244 2.94 -15.29 -4.77
CA TYR A 244 4.34 -15.28 -4.36
C TYR A 244 5.10 -14.10 -4.98
N ALA A 245 4.55 -12.89 -4.85
CA ALA A 245 5.13 -11.67 -5.38
C ALA A 245 5.55 -10.73 -4.23
N VAL A 246 6.65 -10.04 -4.38
CA VAL A 246 7.12 -9.07 -3.40
C VAL A 246 7.62 -7.79 -4.07
N ASN A 247 7.44 -6.65 -3.41
CA ASN A 247 7.87 -5.35 -3.93
C ASN A 247 7.29 -5.04 -5.32
N CYS A 248 6.01 -5.37 -5.55
CA CYS A 248 5.33 -5.11 -6.81
C CYS A 248 4.23 -4.06 -6.62
N TRP A 249 3.83 -3.39 -7.71
CA TRP A 249 2.88 -2.30 -7.60
C TRP A 249 1.92 -2.15 -8.78
N VAL A 250 0.80 -1.50 -8.49
CA VAL A 250 -0.19 -1.02 -9.45
C VAL A 250 -0.46 0.44 -9.11
N MET A 251 -0.11 1.36 -10.00
CA MET A 251 -0.20 2.79 -9.74
C MET A 251 -0.86 3.56 -10.88
N GLY A 252 -1.89 4.35 -10.54
CA GLY A 252 -2.54 5.25 -11.48
C GLY A 252 -3.18 4.53 -12.67
N ILE A 253 -3.71 3.32 -12.46
CA ILE A 253 -4.45 2.60 -13.49
C ILE A 253 -5.96 2.82 -13.37
N GLU A 254 -6.67 2.58 -14.48
CA GLU A 254 -8.09 2.26 -14.47
C GLU A 254 -8.27 0.78 -14.70
N SER A 255 -9.11 0.12 -13.90
CA SER A 255 -9.46 -1.28 -14.11
C SER A 255 -10.96 -1.40 -14.21
N GLU A 256 -11.46 -1.64 -15.43
CA GLU A 256 -12.87 -1.73 -15.78
C GLU A 256 -13.27 -3.17 -16.08
N ASN A 257 -14.33 -3.59 -15.46
CA ASN A 257 -14.89 -4.94 -15.46
C ASN A 257 -13.93 -6.03 -14.97
N CYS A 258 -14.41 -6.88 -14.11
CA CYS A 258 -13.69 -8.07 -13.67
C CYS A 258 -14.64 -9.27 -13.55
N THR A 259 -14.05 -10.46 -13.54
CA THR A 259 -14.79 -11.70 -13.27
C THR A 259 -14.83 -12.00 -11.79
N PHE A 260 -13.66 -12.09 -11.13
CA PHE A 260 -13.51 -12.36 -9.71
C PHE A 260 -13.10 -11.11 -8.94
N SER A 261 -11.89 -10.62 -9.16
CA SER A 261 -11.39 -9.38 -8.58
C SER A 261 -10.58 -8.57 -9.60
N HIS A 262 -10.50 -7.27 -9.38
CA HIS A 262 -9.61 -6.44 -10.19
C HIS A 262 -8.14 -6.73 -9.84
N ILE A 263 -7.81 -6.74 -8.57
CA ILE A 263 -6.46 -7.02 -8.08
C ILE A 263 -6.53 -8.04 -6.97
N GLN A 264 -5.79 -9.15 -7.09
CA GLN A 264 -5.63 -10.10 -6.01
C GLN A 264 -4.17 -10.26 -5.61
N ALA A 265 -3.96 -10.54 -4.33
CA ALA A 265 -2.69 -10.98 -3.78
C ALA A 265 -2.86 -12.29 -3.01
N ILE A 266 -2.06 -13.29 -3.37
CA ILE A 266 -2.01 -14.59 -2.73
C ILE A 266 -0.57 -14.84 -2.31
N LYS A 267 -0.30 -15.13 -1.03
CA LYS A 267 1.04 -15.44 -0.52
C LYS A 267 2.10 -14.43 -1.01
N SER A 268 1.76 -13.16 -0.94
CA SER A 268 2.56 -12.06 -1.45
C SER A 268 2.82 -11.04 -0.34
N SER A 269 3.87 -10.23 -0.48
CA SER A 269 4.24 -9.25 0.55
C SER A 269 4.74 -7.96 -0.07
N ASN A 270 4.57 -6.83 0.66
CA ASN A 270 5.09 -5.52 0.26
C ASN A 270 4.60 -5.09 -1.14
N LEU A 271 3.31 -5.30 -1.41
CA LEU A 271 2.67 -4.78 -2.61
C LEU A 271 2.11 -3.38 -2.34
N CYS A 272 2.03 -2.56 -3.40
CA CYS A 272 1.38 -1.25 -3.35
C CYS A 272 0.34 -1.11 -4.46
N VAL A 273 -0.89 -0.73 -4.11
CA VAL A 273 -1.94 -0.34 -5.05
C VAL A 273 -2.32 1.10 -4.75
N SER A 274 -1.97 2.04 -5.62
CA SER A 274 -2.11 3.47 -5.30
C SER A 274 -2.70 4.28 -6.45
N GLY A 275 -3.55 5.26 -6.10
CA GLY A 275 -4.03 6.29 -7.03
C GLY A 275 -4.82 5.77 -8.23
N SER A 276 -5.45 4.61 -8.12
CA SER A 276 -6.13 3.91 -9.19
C SER A 276 -7.66 4.09 -9.13
N TYR A 277 -8.33 3.87 -10.26
CA TYR A 277 -9.78 3.80 -10.37
C TYR A 277 -10.20 2.37 -10.75
N ILE A 278 -11.02 1.76 -9.92
CA ILE A 278 -11.36 0.33 -9.97
C ILE A 278 -12.87 0.21 -9.92
N HIS A 279 -13.48 -0.31 -11.01
CA HIS A 279 -14.91 -0.26 -11.10
C HIS A 279 -15.52 -1.37 -11.98
N ASP A 280 -16.78 -1.65 -11.71
CA ASP A 280 -17.64 -2.60 -12.39
C ASP A 280 -17.18 -4.07 -12.34
N GLY A 281 -18.10 -4.95 -12.61
CA GLY A 281 -17.86 -6.38 -12.75
C GLY A 281 -18.92 -7.00 -13.65
N PHE A 282 -18.65 -8.18 -14.18
CA PHE A 282 -19.62 -8.88 -15.04
C PHE A 282 -20.75 -9.54 -14.25
N ASP A 283 -20.55 -9.84 -12.97
CA ASP A 283 -21.47 -10.55 -12.11
C ASP A 283 -21.25 -10.14 -10.66
N TYR A 284 -22.33 -10.00 -9.90
CA TYR A 284 -22.32 -9.56 -8.50
C TYR A 284 -22.92 -10.60 -7.55
N GLY A 285 -23.13 -11.81 -8.06
CA GLY A 285 -23.70 -12.92 -7.31
C GLY A 285 -22.75 -13.58 -6.31
N GLY A 286 -23.15 -14.70 -5.76
CA GLY A 286 -22.37 -15.49 -4.81
C GLY A 286 -21.10 -16.10 -5.42
N GLY A 287 -20.20 -16.57 -4.56
CA GLY A 287 -19.03 -17.36 -4.98
C GLY A 287 -17.81 -16.55 -5.44
N GLY A 288 -17.68 -15.30 -5.00
CA GLY A 288 -16.53 -14.46 -5.32
C GLY A 288 -16.64 -13.79 -6.69
N ARG A 289 -17.23 -12.61 -6.72
CA ARG A 289 -17.50 -11.83 -7.94
C ARG A 289 -17.35 -10.34 -7.64
N ALA A 290 -16.89 -9.57 -8.62
CA ALA A 290 -16.77 -8.12 -8.58
C ALA A 290 -16.08 -7.59 -7.31
N TYR A 291 -14.90 -8.12 -7.01
CA TYR A 291 -14.06 -7.62 -5.92
C TYR A 291 -13.06 -6.57 -6.44
N GLY A 292 -12.80 -5.55 -5.65
CA GLY A 292 -11.78 -4.54 -5.94
C GLY A 292 -10.35 -5.07 -5.67
N VAL A 293 -9.78 -4.71 -4.53
CA VAL A 293 -8.48 -5.23 -4.06
C VAL A 293 -8.71 -6.30 -3.01
N MET A 294 -8.28 -7.51 -3.32
CA MET A 294 -8.39 -8.67 -2.45
C MET A 294 -7.02 -9.17 -2.00
N LEU A 295 -6.77 -9.15 -0.69
CA LEU A 295 -5.56 -9.69 -0.08
C LEU A 295 -5.91 -10.94 0.71
N GLN A 296 -5.28 -12.08 0.39
CA GLN A 296 -5.62 -13.37 0.98
C GLN A 296 -4.42 -14.32 1.10
N ALA A 297 -4.67 -15.46 1.73
CA ALA A 297 -3.73 -16.59 1.83
C ALA A 297 -2.32 -16.16 2.29
N THR A 298 -2.20 -15.71 3.52
CA THR A 298 -0.94 -15.26 4.14
C THR A 298 -0.38 -13.94 3.57
N SER A 299 -1.02 -13.29 2.58
CA SER A 299 -0.52 -12.01 2.06
C SER A 299 -0.41 -10.97 3.15
N ASN A 300 0.74 -10.29 3.21
CA ASN A 300 1.03 -9.37 4.32
C ASN A 300 1.85 -8.14 3.89
N GLU A 301 1.82 -7.11 4.75
CA GLU A 301 2.55 -5.85 4.51
C GLU A 301 2.24 -5.23 3.14
N CYS A 302 1.02 -5.46 2.62
CA CYS A 302 0.55 -4.81 1.41
C CYS A 302 -0.18 -3.50 1.76
N LEU A 303 -0.04 -2.50 0.89
CA LEU A 303 -0.67 -1.19 1.01
C LEU A 303 -1.59 -0.94 -0.18
N ALA A 304 -2.86 -0.63 0.10
CA ALA A 304 -3.77 -0.08 -0.91
C ALA A 304 -4.22 1.31 -0.45
N GLU A 305 -3.80 2.35 -1.19
CA GLU A 305 -4.02 3.72 -0.74
C GLU A 305 -4.52 4.63 -1.86
N ASN A 306 -5.31 5.62 -1.47
CA ASN A 306 -5.69 6.70 -2.35
C ASN A 306 -6.36 6.22 -3.66
N ASN A 307 -7.10 5.11 -3.63
CA ASN A 307 -7.84 4.56 -4.76
C ASN A 307 -9.31 4.99 -4.71
N VAL A 308 -9.95 5.00 -5.87
CA VAL A 308 -11.39 5.17 -6.03
C VAL A 308 -11.98 3.84 -6.48
N PHE A 309 -13.03 3.38 -5.77
CA PHE A 309 -13.78 2.16 -6.08
C PHE A 309 -15.23 2.51 -6.36
N GLU A 310 -15.79 1.93 -7.41
CA GLU A 310 -17.18 2.17 -7.80
C GLU A 310 -17.86 0.89 -8.26
N HIS A 311 -19.10 0.70 -7.88
CA HIS A 311 -19.97 -0.36 -8.32
C HIS A 311 -19.34 -1.76 -8.20
N LEU A 312 -18.93 -2.09 -6.98
CA LEU A 312 -18.29 -3.37 -6.66
C LEU A 312 -19.02 -4.09 -5.53
N ARG A 313 -18.93 -5.41 -5.50
CA ARG A 313 -19.49 -6.18 -4.39
C ARG A 313 -18.67 -5.99 -3.11
N HIS A 314 -17.34 -6.05 -3.20
CA HIS A 314 -16.41 -5.78 -2.11
C HIS A 314 -15.20 -5.03 -2.64
N SER A 315 -15.05 -3.78 -2.27
CA SER A 315 -13.98 -2.91 -2.79
C SER A 315 -12.63 -3.20 -2.15
N MET A 316 -12.62 -3.41 -0.83
CA MET A 316 -11.43 -3.65 0.00
C MET A 316 -11.68 -4.88 0.86
N ILE A 317 -11.10 -6.02 0.47
CA ILE A 317 -11.40 -7.30 1.12
C ILE A 317 -10.14 -8.01 1.64
N LEU A 318 -10.23 -8.49 2.88
CA LEU A 318 -9.21 -9.28 3.57
C LEU A 318 -9.80 -10.60 4.01
N GLN A 319 -9.13 -11.71 3.66
CA GLN A 319 -9.56 -13.05 4.08
C GLN A 319 -8.38 -14.02 4.22
N SER A 320 -8.64 -15.19 4.80
CA SER A 320 -7.73 -16.34 4.73
C SER A 320 -6.29 -16.04 5.18
N GLY A 321 -6.12 -15.63 6.44
CA GLY A 321 -4.80 -15.42 7.04
C GLY A 321 -4.07 -14.17 6.55
N ALA A 322 -4.68 -13.28 5.75
CA ALA A 322 -4.10 -11.99 5.39
C ALA A 322 -3.79 -11.16 6.64
N ASN A 323 -2.58 -10.56 6.73
CA ASN A 323 -2.20 -9.89 7.98
C ASN A 323 -1.21 -8.72 7.78
N GLY A 324 -1.26 -7.75 8.70
CA GLY A 324 -0.37 -6.59 8.65
C GLY A 324 -0.54 -5.72 7.39
N ASN A 325 -1.64 -5.87 6.67
CA ASN A 325 -1.95 -5.07 5.49
C ASN A 325 -2.62 -3.75 5.87
N VAL A 326 -2.52 -2.78 4.99
CA VAL A 326 -3.09 -1.45 5.17
C VAL A 326 -3.96 -1.07 3.97
N PHE A 327 -5.19 -0.63 4.25
CA PHE A 327 -6.04 0.12 3.32
C PHE A 327 -6.22 1.53 3.86
N ALA A 328 -5.73 2.55 3.13
CA ALA A 328 -5.71 3.92 3.65
C ALA A 328 -6.13 4.96 2.60
N TYR A 329 -6.91 5.96 3.03
CA TYR A 329 -7.34 7.08 2.19
C TYR A 329 -8.08 6.68 0.91
N ASN A 330 -8.69 5.51 0.86
CA ASN A 330 -9.48 5.05 -0.28
C ASN A 330 -10.92 5.60 -0.20
N TYR A 331 -11.49 5.88 -1.35
CA TYR A 331 -12.91 6.23 -1.50
C TYR A 331 -13.64 5.11 -2.21
N SER A 332 -14.74 4.62 -1.63
CA SER A 332 -15.60 3.60 -2.21
C SER A 332 -17.05 4.02 -2.16
N PHE A 333 -17.78 3.83 -3.24
CA PHE A 333 -19.20 4.17 -3.33
C PHE A 333 -19.94 3.22 -4.26
N ASP A 334 -21.28 3.28 -4.22
CA ASP A 334 -22.18 2.43 -4.98
C ASP A 334 -21.88 0.93 -4.85
N PRO A 335 -21.79 0.39 -3.61
CA PRO A 335 -21.62 -1.05 -3.42
C PRO A 335 -22.83 -1.79 -3.97
N TYR A 336 -22.59 -2.91 -4.65
CA TYR A 336 -23.67 -3.62 -5.29
C TYR A 336 -23.52 -5.15 -5.16
N TRP A 337 -24.64 -5.84 -4.87
CA TRP A 337 -24.77 -7.28 -4.98
C TRP A 337 -26.18 -7.67 -5.42
N ASP A 338 -26.36 -8.93 -5.86
CA ASP A 338 -27.64 -9.42 -6.39
C ASP A 338 -28.73 -9.65 -5.33
N SER A 339 -28.41 -9.52 -4.06
CA SER A 339 -29.37 -9.69 -2.96
C SER A 339 -29.95 -8.34 -2.51
N THR A 340 -31.13 -8.38 -1.90
CA THR A 340 -31.82 -7.18 -1.41
C THR A 340 -31.53 -6.96 0.07
N PRO A 341 -31.18 -5.73 0.52
CA PRO A 341 -30.95 -4.53 -0.30
C PRO A 341 -29.61 -4.61 -1.05
N ASN A 342 -29.61 -4.22 -2.33
CA ASN A 342 -28.45 -4.35 -3.23
C ASN A 342 -27.22 -3.57 -2.75
N ASP A 343 -27.43 -2.45 -2.07
CA ASP A 343 -26.41 -1.54 -1.56
C ASP A 343 -25.91 -1.92 -0.14
N ALA A 344 -26.31 -3.08 0.38
CA ALA A 344 -25.85 -3.56 1.68
C ALA A 344 -24.59 -4.44 1.61
N SER A 345 -24.00 -4.61 0.43
CA SER A 345 -22.70 -5.29 0.33
C SER A 345 -21.61 -4.47 1.04
N GLY A 346 -20.60 -5.14 1.58
CA GLY A 346 -19.52 -4.47 2.29
C GLY A 346 -18.49 -3.91 1.32
N ASP A 347 -18.22 -2.62 1.37
CA ASP A 347 -17.08 -2.03 0.66
C ASP A 347 -15.77 -2.42 1.31
N LEU A 348 -15.71 -2.30 2.62
CA LEU A 348 -14.59 -2.63 3.46
C LEU A 348 -14.95 -3.87 4.26
N VAL A 349 -14.28 -4.99 4.00
CA VAL A 349 -14.70 -6.29 4.52
C VAL A 349 -13.54 -7.09 5.10
N LEU A 350 -13.74 -7.56 6.33
CA LEU A 350 -13.04 -8.73 6.86
C LEU A 350 -13.94 -9.94 6.55
N HIS A 351 -13.46 -10.91 5.74
CA HIS A 351 -14.30 -11.92 5.12
C HIS A 351 -14.02 -13.36 5.59
N GLY A 352 -13.64 -13.51 6.85
CA GLY A 352 -13.45 -14.80 7.50
C GLY A 352 -12.18 -15.56 7.13
N ASN A 353 -12.05 -16.78 7.63
CA ASN A 353 -10.84 -17.59 7.55
C ASN A 353 -9.60 -16.89 8.11
N TYR A 354 -9.78 -16.16 9.21
CA TYR A 354 -8.72 -15.64 10.07
C TYR A 354 -7.79 -14.56 9.48
N PRO A 355 -8.25 -13.50 8.77
CA PRO A 355 -7.42 -12.32 8.58
C PRO A 355 -7.20 -11.65 9.93
N PHE A 356 -5.96 -11.22 10.23
CA PHE A 356 -5.60 -10.68 11.55
C PHE A 356 -4.62 -9.52 11.47
N ALA A 357 -4.65 -8.64 12.47
CA ALA A 357 -3.72 -7.53 12.61
C ALA A 357 -3.59 -6.62 11.37
N ASN A 358 -4.66 -6.46 10.58
CA ASN A 358 -4.71 -5.53 9.46
C ASN A 358 -5.22 -4.15 9.90
N LEU A 359 -4.95 -3.13 9.09
CA LEU A 359 -5.36 -1.75 9.34
C LEU A 359 -6.21 -1.21 8.19
N PHE A 360 -7.35 -0.62 8.52
CA PHE A 360 -8.12 0.25 7.66
C PHE A 360 -8.11 1.66 8.25
N GLU A 361 -7.52 2.61 7.53
CA GLU A 361 -7.28 3.95 8.06
C GLU A 361 -7.76 5.05 7.11
N GLN A 362 -8.53 6.02 7.61
CA GLN A 362 -8.93 7.22 6.85
C GLN A 362 -9.65 6.92 5.53
N ASN A 363 -10.39 5.81 5.41
CA ASN A 363 -11.19 5.54 4.22
C ASN A 363 -12.58 6.16 4.34
N ILE A 364 -13.16 6.54 3.20
CA ILE A 364 -14.59 6.86 3.09
C ILE A 364 -15.24 5.77 2.25
N CYS A 365 -16.23 5.09 2.81
CA CYS A 365 -16.95 3.99 2.17
C CYS A 365 -18.42 4.02 2.56
N GLN A 366 -19.23 3.13 2.02
CA GLN A 366 -20.64 3.02 2.39
C GLN A 366 -20.83 2.10 3.58
N ASN A 367 -20.20 0.92 3.55
CA ASN A 367 -20.41 -0.10 4.55
C ASN A 367 -19.08 -0.74 5.00
N ILE A 368 -18.91 -0.87 6.31
CA ILE A 368 -17.80 -1.63 6.92
C ILE A 368 -18.39 -2.90 7.53
N VAL A 369 -17.98 -4.05 7.02
CA VAL A 369 -18.56 -5.35 7.40
C VAL A 369 -17.48 -6.27 7.97
N ILE A 370 -17.71 -6.72 9.18
CA ILE A 370 -16.95 -7.81 9.80
C ILE A 370 -17.76 -9.08 9.56
N ASP A 371 -17.47 -9.74 8.45
CA ASP A 371 -18.19 -10.93 7.99
C ASP A 371 -17.49 -12.21 8.43
N ASP A 372 -18.23 -13.11 9.05
CA ASP A 372 -17.77 -14.42 9.48
C ASP A 372 -18.46 -15.58 8.73
N SER A 373 -19.06 -15.33 7.58
CA SER A 373 -19.71 -16.37 6.75
C SER A 373 -18.75 -17.49 6.34
N HIS A 374 -17.44 -17.19 6.27
CA HIS A 374 -16.36 -18.14 6.05
C HIS A 374 -15.55 -18.42 7.33
N GLY A 375 -16.18 -18.37 8.50
CA GLY A 375 -15.55 -18.56 9.80
C GLY A 375 -14.98 -17.28 10.41
N PRO A 376 -14.34 -17.38 11.58
CA PRO A 376 -13.95 -16.23 12.36
C PRO A 376 -12.87 -15.39 11.66
N ASN A 377 -12.93 -14.08 11.91
CA ASN A 377 -11.79 -13.20 11.67
C ASN A 377 -10.87 -13.28 12.89
N GLY A 378 -9.55 -13.27 12.63
CA GLY A 378 -8.53 -13.26 13.67
C GLY A 378 -8.45 -11.91 14.41
N PRO A 379 -7.64 -11.80 15.47
CA PRO A 379 -7.62 -10.66 16.35
C PRO A 379 -6.90 -9.44 15.75
N TYR A 380 -7.14 -8.28 16.37
CA TYR A 380 -6.38 -7.04 16.21
C TYR A 380 -6.47 -6.37 14.84
N ASN A 381 -7.44 -6.78 13.97
CA ASN A 381 -7.76 -5.90 12.85
C ASN A 381 -8.25 -4.57 13.39
N THR A 382 -7.72 -3.49 12.84
CA THR A 382 -7.91 -2.14 13.35
C THR A 382 -8.64 -1.29 12.32
N ILE A 383 -9.80 -0.77 12.70
CA ILE A 383 -10.66 0.09 11.90
C ILE A 383 -10.54 1.49 12.51
N PHE A 384 -9.68 2.33 11.92
CA PHE A 384 -9.22 3.58 12.50
C PHE A 384 -9.58 4.78 11.63
N ARG A 385 -10.38 5.71 12.18
CA ARG A 385 -10.73 6.96 11.50
C ARG A 385 -11.33 6.78 10.11
N ASN A 386 -12.20 5.76 9.90
CA ASN A 386 -12.93 5.60 8.66
C ASN A 386 -14.32 6.24 8.76
N ARG A 387 -14.91 6.59 7.62
CA ARG A 387 -16.29 7.07 7.54
C ARG A 387 -17.12 6.10 6.70
N ALA A 388 -18.15 5.52 7.32
CA ALA A 388 -19.14 4.67 6.66
C ALA A 388 -20.45 5.44 6.46
N VAL A 389 -20.75 5.81 5.20
CA VAL A 389 -21.86 6.73 4.88
C VAL A 389 -23.17 6.05 4.49
N GLY A 390 -23.17 4.71 4.33
CA GLY A 390 -24.35 3.89 4.06
C GLY A 390 -24.91 3.28 5.35
N PHE A 391 -24.96 1.94 5.40
CA PHE A 391 -25.46 1.22 6.58
C PHE A 391 -24.54 1.28 7.80
N GLY A 392 -23.30 1.74 7.65
CA GLY A 392 -22.38 1.95 8.75
C GLY A 392 -21.44 0.79 9.03
N VAL A 393 -21.19 0.49 10.31
CA VAL A 393 -20.29 -0.58 10.76
C VAL A 393 -21.12 -1.69 11.39
N PHE A 394 -20.98 -2.91 10.86
CA PHE A 394 -21.71 -4.06 11.45
C PHE A 394 -20.94 -5.36 11.34
N PHE A 395 -21.20 -6.22 12.33
CA PHE A 395 -20.69 -7.58 12.42
C PHE A 395 -21.81 -8.52 11.99
N SER A 396 -21.53 -9.48 11.11
CA SER A 396 -22.53 -10.46 10.68
C SER A 396 -22.88 -11.48 11.77
N ALA A 397 -21.93 -11.78 12.67
CA ALA A 397 -22.13 -12.59 13.87
C ALA A 397 -21.07 -12.28 14.96
N ASN A 398 -21.04 -13.08 16.03
CA ASN A 398 -20.19 -12.84 17.20
C ASN A 398 -18.88 -13.65 17.22
N ASN A 399 -18.45 -14.19 16.09
CA ASN A 399 -17.28 -15.10 16.01
C ASN A 399 -15.95 -14.39 15.71
N SER A 400 -15.93 -13.05 15.66
CA SER A 400 -14.72 -12.28 15.33
C SER A 400 -14.27 -11.44 16.54
N PRO A 401 -13.62 -12.06 17.56
CA PRO A 401 -13.23 -11.37 18.79
C PRO A 401 -12.07 -10.41 18.58
N ASP A 402 -11.79 -9.59 19.59
CA ASP A 402 -10.58 -8.78 19.73
C ASP A 402 -10.30 -7.80 18.58
N GLN A 403 -11.34 -7.26 17.91
CA GLN A 403 -11.18 -6.21 16.92
C GLN A 403 -10.94 -4.83 17.58
N ASN A 404 -10.31 -3.90 16.86
CA ASN A 404 -10.08 -2.54 17.31
C ASN A 404 -10.88 -1.55 16.46
N LEU A 405 -11.70 -0.71 17.07
CA LEU A 405 -12.52 0.29 16.40
C LEU A 405 -12.30 1.66 17.04
N LEU A 406 -11.57 2.55 16.36
CA LEU A 406 -11.18 3.85 16.91
C LEU A 406 -11.53 4.99 15.96
N GLY A 407 -12.22 5.99 16.45
CA GLY A 407 -12.43 7.26 15.76
C GLY A 407 -13.26 7.18 14.48
N ASN A 408 -14.01 6.11 14.25
CA ASN A 408 -14.82 5.95 13.04
C ASN A 408 -16.08 6.82 13.08
N GLU A 409 -16.55 7.21 11.91
CA GLU A 409 -17.75 8.04 11.72
C GLU A 409 -18.85 7.28 10.99
N ILE A 410 -20.07 7.30 11.53
CA ILE A 410 -21.29 6.79 10.90
C ILE A 410 -22.30 7.94 10.85
N PRO A 411 -22.28 8.79 9.80
CA PRO A 411 -23.06 10.03 9.78
C PRO A 411 -24.51 9.86 9.33
N ASN A 412 -24.86 8.82 8.56
CA ASN A 412 -26.12 8.77 7.83
C ASN A 412 -27.33 8.51 8.74
N THR A 413 -28.29 9.44 8.71
CA THR A 413 -29.56 9.36 9.45
C THR A 413 -30.77 9.12 8.55
N ASN A 414 -30.57 9.02 7.23
CA ASN A 414 -31.64 8.84 6.28
C ASN A 414 -32.13 7.39 6.23
N PHE A 415 -33.42 7.20 5.95
CA PHE A 415 -33.95 5.86 5.65
C PHE A 415 -33.43 5.36 4.28
N PRO A 416 -33.05 4.08 4.11
CA PRO A 416 -33.12 2.98 5.10
C PRO A 416 -31.92 2.88 6.06
N TYR A 417 -30.87 3.63 5.85
CA TYR A 417 -29.61 3.55 6.61
C TYR A 417 -29.77 3.88 8.10
N SER A 418 -30.79 4.68 8.42
CA SER A 418 -31.12 4.97 9.82
C SER A 418 -31.58 3.74 10.63
N LEU A 419 -32.04 2.67 9.95
CA LEU A 419 -32.50 1.44 10.60
C LEU A 419 -31.33 0.57 11.07
N VAL A 420 -30.18 0.67 10.45
CA VAL A 420 -28.99 -0.07 10.85
C VAL A 420 -28.18 0.83 11.78
N ASN A 421 -27.97 0.35 12.96
CA ASN A 421 -27.14 1.01 13.93
C ASN A 421 -25.71 0.43 13.87
N TYR A 422 -24.79 1.17 14.43
CA TYR A 422 -23.46 0.73 14.78
C TYR A 422 -23.56 -0.55 15.64
N THR A 423 -23.51 -1.71 14.98
CA THR A 423 -23.75 -3.00 15.62
C THR A 423 -22.42 -3.74 15.76
N ILE A 424 -21.89 -3.77 16.97
CA ILE A 424 -20.70 -4.54 17.32
C ILE A 424 -21.14 -5.78 18.06
N GLN A 425 -20.69 -6.94 17.61
CA GLN A 425 -20.99 -8.23 18.21
C GLN A 425 -19.68 -8.97 18.51
N GLY A 426 -19.68 -9.78 19.58
CA GLY A 426 -18.51 -10.50 20.04
C GLY A 426 -17.91 -9.91 21.31
N VAL A 427 -16.71 -10.36 21.64
CA VAL A 427 -16.04 -10.01 22.91
C VAL A 427 -14.61 -9.52 22.68
N GLY A 428 -14.04 -8.84 23.68
CA GLY A 428 -12.64 -8.46 23.69
C GLY A 428 -12.30 -7.25 22.80
N HIS A 429 -13.28 -6.58 22.18
CA HIS A 429 -13.01 -5.44 21.32
C HIS A 429 -12.42 -4.25 22.06
N PHE A 430 -11.50 -3.54 21.42
CA PHE A 430 -11.05 -2.24 21.85
C PHE A 430 -11.82 -1.16 21.08
N ILE A 431 -12.67 -0.41 21.78
CA ILE A 431 -13.58 0.58 21.20
C ILE A 431 -13.24 1.93 21.80
N TYR A 432 -12.96 2.92 20.94
CA TYR A 432 -12.60 4.25 21.40
C TYR A 432 -13.06 5.33 20.41
N SER A 433 -13.77 6.34 20.90
CA SER A 433 -14.07 7.59 20.17
C SER A 433 -14.81 7.44 18.83
N ASN A 434 -15.60 6.37 18.62
CA ASN A 434 -16.41 6.25 17.41
C ASN A 434 -17.64 7.15 17.49
N ASN A 435 -17.95 7.85 16.40
CA ASN A 435 -19.06 8.79 16.32
C ASN A 435 -20.21 8.20 15.48
N ASN A 436 -21.25 7.73 16.17
CA ASN A 436 -22.47 7.25 15.53
C ASN A 436 -23.55 8.32 15.57
N LYS A 437 -23.82 8.99 14.45
CA LYS A 437 -24.89 9.97 14.29
C LYS A 437 -24.84 11.10 15.35
N GLY A 438 -23.64 11.55 15.72
CA GLY A 438 -23.40 12.58 16.73
C GLY A 438 -23.21 12.06 18.16
N VAL A 439 -23.34 10.76 18.40
CA VAL A 439 -23.10 10.13 19.71
C VAL A 439 -21.76 9.41 19.73
N ILE A 440 -20.91 9.77 20.69
CA ILE A 440 -19.58 9.15 20.87
C ILE A 440 -19.69 7.85 21.67
N HIS A 441 -19.07 6.82 21.14
CA HIS A 441 -18.98 5.49 21.75
C HIS A 441 -17.52 5.05 21.97
N PRO A 442 -17.15 4.63 23.20
CA PRO A 442 -17.91 4.77 24.45
C PRO A 442 -18.03 6.23 24.88
N THR A 443 -19.04 6.54 25.70
CA THR A 443 -19.19 7.88 26.27
C THR A 443 -17.93 8.30 27.03
N GLY A 444 -17.47 9.55 26.82
CA GLY A 444 -16.29 10.10 27.47
C GLY A 444 -14.97 9.88 26.71
N THR A 445 -15.00 9.24 25.52
CA THR A 445 -13.81 9.01 24.68
C THR A 445 -13.73 9.97 23.48
N ASN A 446 -13.89 11.28 23.70
CA ASN A 446 -13.99 12.28 22.63
C ASN A 446 -12.67 12.98 22.29
N THR A 447 -11.53 12.42 22.73
CA THR A 447 -10.19 13.03 22.58
C THR A 447 -9.21 12.02 21.98
N LEU A 448 -9.41 11.64 20.73
CA LEU A 448 -8.50 10.75 20.03
C LEU A 448 -7.32 11.57 19.46
N SER A 449 -6.13 11.38 20.02
CA SER A 449 -4.93 12.14 19.64
C SER A 449 -4.10 11.46 18.55
N ASP A 450 -4.29 10.15 18.33
CA ASP A 450 -3.53 9.40 17.33
C ASP A 450 -3.86 9.89 15.92
N ILE A 451 -2.83 10.16 15.16
CA ILE A 451 -2.94 10.74 13.81
C ILE A 451 -2.99 9.64 12.76
N SER A 452 -2.02 8.73 12.80
CA SER A 452 -1.90 7.60 11.88
C SER A 452 -1.18 6.44 12.56
N TYR A 453 -1.53 5.23 12.17
CA TYR A 453 -0.80 4.01 12.50
C TYR A 453 -0.02 3.47 11.29
N ALA A 454 -0.41 3.86 10.06
CA ALA A 454 0.26 3.44 8.83
C ALA A 454 1.46 4.32 8.45
N TYR A 455 1.41 5.60 8.78
CA TYR A 455 2.38 6.56 8.28
C TYR A 455 3.11 7.28 9.43
N ALA A 456 4.43 7.17 9.44
CA ALA A 456 5.28 7.91 10.36
C ALA A 456 5.31 9.42 10.06
N GLU A 457 5.16 9.77 8.77
CA GLU A 457 5.07 11.13 8.27
C GLU A 457 3.86 11.25 7.33
N ARG A 458 3.32 12.45 7.18
CA ARG A 458 2.17 12.70 6.31
C ARG A 458 2.53 12.35 4.85
N PRO A 459 1.75 11.49 4.17
CA PRO A 459 1.96 11.21 2.75
C PRO A 459 1.82 12.48 1.90
N ASP A 460 2.61 12.60 0.84
CA ASP A 460 2.65 13.79 -0.02
C ASP A 460 1.29 14.08 -0.68
N PHE A 461 0.53 13.04 -1.02
CA PHE A 461 -0.79 13.18 -1.61
C PHE A 461 -1.87 13.64 -0.62
N VAL A 462 -1.60 13.66 0.70
CA VAL A 462 -2.56 14.07 1.74
C VAL A 462 -2.34 15.53 2.11
N PRO A 463 -3.27 16.46 1.82
CA PRO A 463 -3.19 17.83 2.33
C PRO A 463 -3.16 17.89 3.86
N ILE A 464 -2.48 18.87 4.42
CA ILE A 464 -2.35 19.01 5.88
C ILE A 464 -3.71 19.07 6.61
N VAL A 465 -4.72 19.65 5.97
CA VAL A 465 -6.08 19.77 6.54
C VAL A 465 -6.84 18.43 6.56
N GLN A 466 -6.39 17.45 5.78
CA GLN A 466 -6.96 16.10 5.71
C GLN A 466 -6.15 15.08 6.53
N TRP A 467 -4.99 15.48 7.06
CA TRP A 467 -4.16 14.64 7.90
C TRP A 467 -4.86 14.39 9.23
N ALA A 468 -5.30 13.14 9.46
CA ALA A 468 -6.21 12.76 10.55
C ALA A 468 -7.57 13.51 10.53
N GLY A 469 -8.10 13.79 9.34
CA GLY A 469 -9.31 14.62 9.20
C GLY A 469 -10.58 13.94 9.67
N ILE A 470 -10.70 12.62 9.54
CA ILE A 470 -11.89 11.85 9.97
C ILE A 470 -11.81 11.54 11.46
N GLY A 471 -12.97 11.62 12.15
CA GLY A 471 -13.10 11.29 13.57
C GLY A 471 -12.69 12.40 14.52
N THR A 472 -12.94 12.19 15.81
CA THR A 472 -12.68 13.20 16.85
C THR A 472 -11.21 13.63 16.89
N PRO A 473 -10.92 14.89 17.23
CA PRO A 473 -11.84 15.92 17.70
C PRO A 473 -12.61 16.65 16.58
N ASN A 474 -12.44 16.25 15.31
CA ASN A 474 -13.12 16.88 14.18
C ASN A 474 -14.64 16.66 14.24
N SER A 475 -15.40 17.59 13.65
CA SER A 475 -16.85 17.45 13.57
C SER A 475 -17.25 16.32 12.63
N LEU A 476 -18.30 15.60 12.97
CA LEU A 476 -18.84 14.49 12.18
C LEU A 476 -19.06 14.91 10.72
N GLY A 477 -18.47 14.17 9.79
CA GLY A 477 -18.65 14.39 8.36
C GLY A 477 -17.94 15.62 7.79
N SER A 478 -17.14 16.37 8.57
CA SER A 478 -16.56 17.65 8.12
C SER A 478 -15.35 17.50 7.19
N ALA A 479 -14.61 16.41 7.27
CA ALA A 479 -13.40 16.21 6.48
C ALA A 479 -13.66 15.41 5.19
N SER A 480 -12.90 15.69 4.15
CA SER A 480 -12.75 14.85 2.95
C SER A 480 -11.42 14.08 2.98
N ILE A 481 -11.19 13.29 1.95
CA ILE A 481 -9.93 12.60 1.67
C ILE A 481 -9.52 12.81 0.20
N PRO A 482 -8.24 12.70 -0.17
CA PRO A 482 -7.79 12.96 -1.53
C PRO A 482 -8.51 12.16 -2.61
N ALA A 483 -8.77 10.87 -2.37
CA ALA A 483 -9.50 10.03 -3.33
C ALA A 483 -10.94 10.51 -3.58
N TYR A 484 -11.65 10.93 -2.51
CA TYR A 484 -12.98 11.52 -2.65
C TYR A 484 -12.94 12.84 -3.42
N ASP A 485 -11.96 13.71 -3.13
CA ASP A 485 -11.84 15.01 -3.79
C ASP A 485 -11.56 14.87 -5.29
N ARG A 486 -10.72 13.90 -5.68
CA ARG A 486 -10.48 13.57 -7.10
C ARG A 486 -11.77 13.11 -7.78
N TYR A 487 -12.49 12.21 -7.17
CA TYR A 487 -13.78 11.76 -7.68
C TYR A 487 -14.77 12.92 -7.84
N ALA A 488 -14.96 13.72 -6.79
CA ALA A 488 -15.90 14.83 -6.77
C ALA A 488 -15.55 15.95 -7.77
N SER A 489 -14.28 16.12 -8.10
CA SER A 489 -13.81 17.09 -9.12
C SER A 489 -13.82 16.57 -10.54
N GLY A 490 -14.10 15.27 -10.75
CA GLY A 490 -14.01 14.61 -12.05
C GLY A 490 -12.57 14.36 -12.53
N THR A 491 -11.58 14.54 -11.66
CA THR A 491 -10.16 14.24 -11.90
C THR A 491 -9.80 12.94 -11.21
N ILE A 492 -10.35 11.83 -11.67
CA ILE A 492 -10.35 10.55 -10.95
C ILE A 492 -8.93 10.01 -10.73
N PHE A 493 -7.99 10.31 -11.64
CA PHE A 493 -6.64 9.77 -11.59
C PHE A 493 -5.68 10.65 -10.79
N SER A 494 -4.71 10.00 -10.14
CA SER A 494 -3.68 10.71 -9.38
C SER A 494 -2.70 11.42 -10.32
N SER A 495 -2.04 12.47 -9.82
CA SER A 495 -0.96 13.19 -10.52
C SER A 495 0.25 12.30 -10.86
N ALA A 496 0.35 11.08 -10.32
CA ALA A 496 1.44 10.15 -10.59
C ALA A 496 1.67 9.87 -12.09
N CYS A 497 0.61 9.94 -12.91
CA CYS A 497 0.74 9.76 -14.36
C CYS A 497 1.16 11.03 -15.10
N ASN A 498 0.90 12.20 -14.56
CA ASN A 498 1.25 13.47 -15.20
C ASN A 498 2.77 13.73 -15.16
N ASP A 499 3.44 13.30 -14.12
CA ASP A 499 4.90 13.44 -13.99
C ASP A 499 5.66 12.50 -14.93
N LEU A 500 5.01 11.42 -15.41
CA LEU A 500 5.57 10.45 -16.34
C LEU A 500 5.42 10.86 -17.81
N SER A 501 4.42 11.68 -18.13
CA SER A 501 4.10 12.09 -19.52
C SER A 501 4.99 13.19 -20.10
N THR A 502 5.77 13.88 -19.26
CA THR A 502 6.70 14.94 -19.69
C THR A 502 8.13 14.44 -19.90
N GLY A 503 8.38 13.15 -19.72
CA GLY A 503 9.68 12.53 -19.97
C GLY A 503 9.97 12.37 -21.45
N VAL A 504 10.32 13.45 -22.16
CA VAL A 504 11.32 13.33 -23.21
C VAL A 504 12.50 12.64 -22.52
N ALA A 505 12.94 11.50 -23.04
CA ALA A 505 14.15 10.84 -22.60
C ALA A 505 15.34 11.80 -22.78
N GLU A 506 15.49 12.76 -21.89
CA GLU A 506 16.79 13.27 -21.56
C GLU A 506 17.49 12.08 -20.92
N SER A 507 18.46 11.56 -21.62
CA SER A 507 19.41 10.58 -21.13
C SER A 507 19.83 11.00 -19.72
N PHE A 508 19.33 10.29 -18.70
CA PHE A 508 19.80 10.46 -17.32
C PHE A 508 21.20 9.82 -17.17
N GLU A 509 22.09 10.11 -18.09
CA GLU A 509 23.51 10.02 -17.83
C GLU A 509 23.86 11.25 -16.98
N GLY A 510 23.87 11.06 -15.66
CA GLY A 510 24.59 11.93 -14.74
C GLY A 510 23.82 13.05 -14.03
N LYS A 511 22.51 12.98 -13.80
CA LYS A 511 21.91 13.84 -12.76
C LYS A 511 22.25 13.29 -11.39
N GLU A 512 23.03 14.06 -10.66
CA GLU A 512 23.29 13.86 -9.24
C GLU A 512 21.95 13.92 -8.50
N ASN A 513 21.59 12.89 -7.72
CA ASN A 513 20.37 12.91 -6.92
C ASN A 513 20.54 13.91 -5.78
N ILE A 514 19.93 15.09 -5.93
CA ILE A 514 19.93 16.16 -4.94
C ILE A 514 18.51 16.34 -4.45
N LEU A 515 18.37 16.41 -3.14
CA LEU A 515 17.13 16.78 -2.48
C LEU A 515 17.35 18.04 -1.68
N ILE A 516 16.55 19.09 -1.95
CA ILE A 516 16.52 20.33 -1.17
C ILE A 516 15.12 20.54 -0.63
N PHE A 517 14.99 20.56 0.69
CA PHE A 517 13.70 20.70 1.35
C PHE A 517 13.80 21.45 2.69
N PRO A 518 12.68 21.98 3.20
CA PRO A 518 11.42 22.20 2.50
C PRO A 518 11.55 23.23 1.39
N ASN A 519 10.75 23.14 0.35
CA ASN A 519 10.61 24.20 -0.65
C ASN A 519 9.11 24.46 -0.84
N PRO A 520 8.55 25.60 -0.41
CA PRO A 520 9.24 26.82 0.06
C PRO A 520 10.00 26.69 1.40
N LEU A 521 11.14 27.38 1.46
CA LEU A 521 11.97 27.46 2.66
C LEU A 521 11.29 28.32 3.74
N GLN A 522 11.44 27.91 4.99
CA GLN A 522 11.01 28.69 6.16
C GLN A 522 12.23 29.10 7.02
N SER A 523 12.48 28.38 8.11
CA SER A 523 13.58 28.66 9.03
C SER A 523 14.90 27.98 8.65
N LYS A 524 14.83 26.94 7.82
CA LYS A 524 16.00 26.14 7.42
C LYS A 524 15.84 25.57 6.01
N MET A 525 16.96 25.31 5.37
CA MET A 525 17.09 24.51 4.15
C MET A 525 17.91 23.27 4.48
N ILE A 526 17.42 22.11 4.11
CA ILE A 526 18.12 20.83 4.22
C ILE A 526 18.51 20.42 2.81
N ILE A 527 19.76 20.04 2.63
CA ILE A 527 20.26 19.50 1.37
C ILE A 527 20.78 18.08 1.63
N LYS A 528 20.41 17.15 0.76
CA LYS A 528 20.93 15.77 0.73
C LYS A 528 21.34 15.43 -0.69
N SER A 529 22.41 14.66 -0.84
CA SER A 529 22.91 14.21 -2.14
C SER A 529 23.49 12.79 -2.04
N SER A 530 23.36 12.02 -3.12
CA SER A 530 24.04 10.74 -3.30
C SER A 530 25.55 10.88 -3.52
N HIS A 531 26.04 12.09 -3.89
CA HIS A 531 27.43 12.40 -4.13
C HIS A 531 27.95 13.47 -3.17
N TYR A 532 29.26 13.46 -2.93
CA TYR A 532 29.89 14.43 -2.05
C TYR A 532 29.85 15.84 -2.64
N ILE A 533 29.16 16.76 -1.97
CA ILE A 533 29.09 18.18 -2.33
C ILE A 533 30.35 18.89 -1.82
N GLU A 534 31.15 19.38 -2.74
CA GLU A 534 32.40 20.10 -2.43
C GLU A 534 32.11 21.51 -1.94
N ASN A 535 31.28 22.25 -2.68
CA ASN A 535 30.82 23.55 -2.23
C ASN A 535 29.41 23.89 -2.70
N LEU A 536 28.78 24.80 -1.98
CA LEU A 536 27.42 25.25 -2.21
C LEU A 536 27.35 26.76 -2.15
N THR A 537 26.81 27.39 -3.19
CA THR A 537 26.55 28.83 -3.27
C THR A 537 25.07 29.09 -3.47
N VAL A 538 24.47 29.95 -2.68
CA VAL A 538 23.09 30.41 -2.89
C VAL A 538 23.11 31.88 -3.31
N VAL A 539 22.44 32.16 -4.42
CA VAL A 539 22.36 33.53 -4.97
C VAL A 539 20.90 33.98 -5.10
N SER A 540 20.65 35.26 -4.90
CA SER A 540 19.35 35.89 -5.17
C SER A 540 19.09 36.02 -6.67
N LEU A 541 17.85 36.34 -7.06
CA LEU A 541 17.48 36.68 -8.45
C LEU A 541 18.37 37.79 -9.08
N LEU A 542 18.97 38.66 -8.26
CA LEU A 542 19.87 39.74 -8.72
C LEU A 542 21.35 39.32 -8.76
N GLY A 543 21.64 38.02 -8.54
CA GLY A 543 23.00 37.48 -8.56
C GLY A 543 23.82 37.76 -7.28
N GLN A 544 23.21 38.32 -6.23
CA GLN A 544 23.89 38.55 -4.97
C GLN A 544 24.06 37.22 -4.21
N VAL A 545 25.31 36.93 -3.78
CA VAL A 545 25.57 35.73 -2.95
C VAL A 545 25.00 35.94 -1.56
N ILE A 546 24.10 35.05 -1.18
CA ILE A 546 23.40 35.03 0.11
C ILE A 546 24.07 34.06 1.07
N PHE A 547 24.60 32.93 0.54
CA PHE A 547 25.26 31.90 1.33
C PHE A 547 26.34 31.22 0.50
N TYR A 548 27.47 30.92 1.13
CA TYR A 548 28.54 30.12 0.56
C TYR A 548 29.14 29.21 1.64
N ARG A 549 29.40 27.96 1.32
CA ARG A 549 30.11 27.02 2.19
C ARG A 549 30.82 25.96 1.37
N GLU A 550 32.01 25.59 1.81
CA GLU A 550 32.80 24.46 1.30
C GLU A 550 32.61 23.22 2.19
N ASN A 551 32.97 22.07 1.65
CA ASN A 551 32.94 20.75 2.33
C ASN A 551 31.58 20.44 2.95
N ILE A 552 30.52 20.55 2.14
CA ILE A 552 29.12 20.31 2.53
C ILE A 552 28.89 18.84 2.90
N GLY A 553 29.55 17.90 2.18
CA GLY A 553 29.35 16.47 2.36
C GLY A 553 28.10 15.93 1.66
N PHE A 554 27.54 14.83 2.19
CA PHE A 554 26.34 14.19 1.61
C PHE A 554 25.04 14.79 2.14
N SER A 555 25.08 15.52 3.24
CA SER A 555 23.90 16.17 3.84
C SER A 555 24.32 17.37 4.69
N ASN A 556 23.54 18.46 4.61
CA ASN A 556 23.78 19.65 5.45
C ASN A 556 22.49 20.40 5.75
N HIS A 557 22.52 21.19 6.84
CA HIS A 557 21.43 22.04 7.31
C HIS A 557 21.90 23.50 7.28
N ILE A 558 21.16 24.36 6.60
CA ILE A 558 21.46 25.77 6.43
C ILE A 558 20.35 26.60 7.06
N ASN A 559 20.70 27.50 7.95
CA ASN A 559 19.74 28.42 8.54
C ASN A 559 19.31 29.47 7.50
N THR A 560 18.03 29.67 7.31
CA THR A 560 17.43 30.59 6.35
C THR A 560 16.56 31.68 7.01
N LEU A 561 16.60 31.81 8.33
CA LEU A 561 15.76 32.77 9.08
C LEU A 561 15.97 34.20 8.62
N ASP A 562 17.22 34.56 8.34
CA ASP A 562 17.59 35.92 7.95
C ASP A 562 17.45 36.20 6.44
N TRP A 563 17.00 35.19 5.66
CA TRP A 563 16.79 35.36 4.23
C TRP A 563 15.44 36.07 3.99
N ARG A 564 15.45 37.01 3.02
CA ARG A 564 14.21 37.69 2.60
C ARG A 564 13.31 36.73 1.80
N ASN A 565 12.02 36.99 1.79
CA ASN A 565 11.11 36.27 0.90
C ASN A 565 11.50 36.50 -0.57
N GLY A 566 11.55 35.43 -1.34
CA GLY A 566 11.94 35.51 -2.75
C GLY A 566 12.43 34.17 -3.29
N VAL A 567 12.85 34.22 -4.56
CA VAL A 567 13.42 33.07 -5.28
C VAL A 567 14.92 33.12 -5.20
N TYR A 568 15.55 31.97 -4.96
CA TYR A 568 17.01 31.83 -4.88
C TYR A 568 17.46 30.67 -5.78
N PHE A 569 18.66 30.80 -6.34
CA PHE A 569 19.36 29.75 -7.06
C PHE A 569 20.41 29.12 -6.14
N VAL A 570 20.38 27.82 -6.03
CA VAL A 570 21.33 27.00 -5.25
C VAL A 570 22.28 26.33 -6.23
N LEU A 571 23.51 26.80 -6.31
CA LEU A 571 24.57 26.25 -7.15
C LEU A 571 25.38 25.25 -6.32
N ILE A 572 25.48 24.05 -6.80
CA ILE A 572 26.05 22.89 -6.10
C ILE A 572 27.18 22.33 -6.95
N ASN A 573 28.40 22.34 -6.42
CA ASN A 573 29.55 21.75 -7.08
C ASN A 573 29.93 20.44 -6.36
N PHE A 574 30.18 19.42 -7.15
CA PHE A 574 30.56 18.08 -6.67
C PHE A 574 32.06 17.84 -6.89
N SER A 575 32.63 16.92 -6.13
CA SER A 575 34.02 16.50 -6.21
C SER A 575 34.43 15.90 -7.56
N ASN A 576 33.47 15.57 -8.43
CA ASN A 576 33.69 15.08 -9.80
C ASN A 576 33.66 16.23 -10.86
N ASN A 577 33.78 17.48 -10.47
CA ASN A 577 33.72 18.68 -11.30
C ASN A 577 32.35 18.92 -11.99
N LYS A 578 31.28 18.24 -11.55
CA LYS A 578 29.91 18.54 -11.98
C LYS A 578 29.36 19.73 -11.18
N CYS A 579 28.55 20.54 -11.84
CA CYS A 579 27.79 21.62 -11.21
C CYS A 579 26.30 21.47 -11.52
N VAL A 580 25.46 21.60 -10.51
CA VAL A 580 23.98 21.58 -10.62
C VAL A 580 23.44 22.86 -10.01
N THR A 581 22.37 23.39 -10.62
CA THR A 581 21.65 24.55 -10.10
C THR A 581 20.21 24.17 -9.83
N GLU A 582 19.79 24.39 -8.58
CA GLU A 582 18.41 24.17 -8.12
C GLU A 582 17.74 25.48 -7.73
N ILE A 583 16.42 25.54 -7.83
CA ILE A 583 15.63 26.74 -7.49
C ILE A 583 14.88 26.49 -6.20
N VAL A 584 15.02 27.41 -5.25
CA VAL A 584 14.26 27.39 -4.00
C VAL A 584 13.51 28.70 -3.78
N VAL A 585 12.37 28.60 -3.15
CA VAL A 585 11.53 29.74 -2.80
C VAL A 585 11.58 29.93 -1.27
N LYS A 586 11.84 31.15 -0.81
CA LYS A 586 11.74 31.50 0.62
C LYS A 586 10.44 32.24 0.87
N THR A 587 9.68 31.74 1.84
CA THR A 587 8.48 32.42 2.34
C THR A 587 8.52 32.47 3.86
N ASN A 588 8.10 33.59 4.45
CA ASN A 588 7.84 33.63 5.89
C ASN A 588 6.40 33.13 6.11
N SER A 589 6.23 32.17 7.03
CA SER A 589 4.89 31.85 7.54
C SER A 589 4.31 33.10 8.21
N PHE A 590 3.08 33.43 7.84
CA PHE A 590 2.26 34.41 8.55
C PHE A 590 1.87 33.86 9.92
#